data_e7c57f6a3aa112860ba1bacedeaa1e71
#
_entry.id   e7c57f6a3aa112860ba1bacedeaa1e71
#
_cell.length_a   1.000
_cell.length_b   1.000
_cell.length_c   1.000
_cell.angle_alpha   90.00
_cell.angle_beta   90.00
_cell.angle_gamma   90.00
#
_symmetry.space_group_name_H-M   'P 1'
#
loop_
_entity.id
_entity.type
_entity.pdbx_description
1 polymer ?
#
loop_
_entity_poly.entity_id
_entity_poly.type
_entity_poly.pdbx_seq_one_letter_code
_entity_poly.pdbx_strand_id
1 'polypeptide(L)'
;MWRIEDHRRVDKQAAAAPKDILKRYEKWKDIVMMSGPPGLRLIRGFCDEALSGEWRGYRSSRLGLQWRVIYRVVAGKLLFQVASITAHDYRRP
;
A
#
# COMPACT_ATOMS: atom_id res chain seq x y z
N MET A 1 -11.62 -7.12 -12.52
CA MET A 1 -10.39 -7.31 -11.71
C MET A 1 -9.73 -5.97 -11.42
N TRP A 2 -9.25 -5.81 -10.22
CA TRP A 2 -8.56 -4.58 -9.83
C TRP A 2 -7.18 -4.51 -10.47
N ARG A 3 -6.77 -3.29 -10.83
CA ARG A 3 -5.43 -3.00 -11.37
C ARG A 3 -4.60 -2.24 -10.35
N ILE A 4 -3.29 -2.36 -10.44
CA ILE A 4 -2.35 -1.63 -9.61
C ILE A 4 -1.45 -0.80 -10.51
N GLU A 5 -1.29 0.47 -10.17
CA GLU A 5 -0.45 1.41 -10.88
C GLU A 5 0.52 1.99 -9.88
N ASP A 6 1.81 1.73 -10.07
CA ASP A 6 2.86 2.21 -9.17
C ASP A 6 3.39 3.55 -9.64
N HIS A 7 3.53 4.49 -8.70
CA HIS A 7 4.34 5.67 -8.98
C HIS A 7 5.78 5.21 -9.22
N ARG A 8 6.50 5.85 -10.15
CA ARG A 8 7.86 5.41 -10.51
C ARG A 8 8.84 5.35 -9.35
N ARG A 9 8.64 6.17 -8.29
CA ARG A 9 9.47 6.09 -7.09
C ARG A 9 9.36 4.75 -6.38
N VAL A 10 8.25 4.03 -6.57
CA VAL A 10 8.01 2.75 -5.92
C VAL A 10 9.00 1.69 -6.37
N ASP A 11 9.41 1.72 -7.64
CA ASP A 11 10.40 0.76 -8.15
C ASP A 11 11.71 0.85 -7.38
N LYS A 12 12.19 2.08 -7.15
CA LYS A 12 13.43 2.31 -6.39
C LYS A 12 13.27 1.94 -4.93
N GLN A 13 12.12 2.31 -4.36
CA GLN A 13 11.82 2.01 -2.96
C GLN A 13 11.75 0.49 -2.73
N ALA A 14 11.10 -0.23 -3.63
CA ALA A 14 11.00 -1.68 -3.56
C ALA A 14 12.38 -2.34 -3.70
N ALA A 15 13.22 -1.85 -4.61
CA ALA A 15 14.56 -2.39 -4.81
C ALA A 15 15.43 -2.21 -3.58
N ALA A 16 15.18 -1.18 -2.76
CA ALA A 16 15.92 -0.90 -1.54
C ALA A 16 15.33 -1.55 -0.29
N ALA A 17 14.15 -2.15 -0.40
CA ALA A 17 13.47 -2.75 0.75
C ALA A 17 14.03 -4.14 1.06
N PRO A 18 13.96 -4.57 2.34
CA PRO A 18 14.32 -5.95 2.69
C PRO A 18 13.47 -6.97 1.95
N LYS A 19 14.02 -8.17 1.75
CA LYS A 19 13.34 -9.23 0.99
C LYS A 19 12.00 -9.65 1.59
N ASP A 20 11.90 -9.70 2.91
CA ASP A 20 10.65 -10.04 3.58
C ASP A 20 9.56 -8.98 3.34
N ILE A 21 9.95 -7.73 3.24
CA ILE A 21 9.04 -6.64 2.92
C ILE A 21 8.54 -6.76 1.48
N LEU A 22 9.44 -7.09 0.55
CA LEU A 22 9.05 -7.33 -0.84
C LEU A 22 8.08 -8.48 -0.98
N LYS A 23 8.30 -9.58 -0.27
CA LYS A 23 7.37 -10.72 -0.27
C LYS A 23 6.00 -10.31 0.24
N ARG A 24 5.98 -9.50 1.28
CA ARG A 24 4.73 -9.00 1.84
C ARG A 24 4.00 -8.08 0.87
N TYR A 25 4.75 -7.25 0.15
CA TYR A 25 4.19 -6.37 -0.86
C TYR A 25 3.60 -7.17 -2.03
N GLU A 26 4.27 -8.22 -2.48
CA GLU A 26 3.74 -9.08 -3.53
C GLU A 26 2.43 -9.73 -3.11
N LYS A 27 2.36 -10.22 -1.88
CA LYS A 27 1.14 -10.78 -1.32
C LYS A 27 0.03 -9.73 -1.26
N TRP A 28 0.38 -8.52 -0.85
CA TRP A 28 -0.56 -7.39 -0.78
C TRP A 28 -1.15 -7.12 -2.18
N LYS A 29 -0.30 -7.11 -3.20
CA LYS A 29 -0.76 -6.88 -4.58
C LYS A 29 -1.70 -7.97 -5.06
N ASP A 30 -1.39 -9.23 -4.75
CA ASP A 30 -2.25 -10.35 -5.13
C ASP A 30 -3.65 -10.22 -4.51
N ILE A 31 -3.71 -9.87 -3.24
CA ILE A 31 -4.98 -9.70 -2.53
C ILE A 31 -5.78 -8.54 -3.13
N VAL A 32 -5.11 -7.42 -3.41
CA VAL A 32 -5.75 -6.25 -4.01
C VAL A 32 -6.32 -6.58 -5.38
N MET A 33 -5.56 -7.27 -6.22
CA MET A 33 -6.02 -7.61 -7.56
C MET A 33 -7.23 -8.54 -7.55
N MET A 34 -7.29 -9.45 -6.59
CA MET A 34 -8.38 -10.42 -6.50
C MET A 34 -9.62 -9.85 -5.81
N SER A 35 -9.44 -9.09 -4.75
CA SER A 35 -10.53 -8.74 -3.84
C SER A 35 -10.77 -7.25 -3.68
N GLY A 36 -9.85 -6.40 -4.10
CA GLY A 36 -9.94 -4.96 -3.89
C GLY A 36 -9.89 -4.56 -2.41
N PRO A 37 -10.45 -3.36 -2.06
CA PRO A 37 -10.36 -2.86 -0.69
C PRO A 37 -10.91 -3.80 0.39
N PRO A 38 -12.05 -4.49 0.18
CA PRO A 38 -12.56 -5.39 1.21
C PRO A 38 -11.57 -6.49 1.60
N GLY A 39 -10.79 -6.99 0.65
CA GLY A 39 -9.81 -8.05 0.92
C GLY A 39 -8.72 -7.59 1.89
N LEU A 40 -8.28 -6.34 1.74
CA LEU A 40 -7.28 -5.78 2.66
C LEU A 40 -7.80 -5.64 4.07
N ARG A 41 -9.06 -5.25 4.22
CA ARG A 41 -9.67 -5.03 5.53
C ARG A 41 -9.86 -6.32 6.31
N LEU A 42 -9.98 -7.45 5.61
CA LEU A 42 -10.14 -8.75 6.25
C LEU A 42 -8.83 -9.26 6.85
N ILE A 43 -7.70 -8.74 6.43
CA ILE A 43 -6.39 -9.20 6.89
C ILE A 43 -5.86 -8.22 7.93
N ARG A 44 -6.04 -8.57 9.21
CA ARG A 44 -5.64 -7.70 10.33
C ARG A 44 -4.18 -7.29 10.29
N GLY A 45 -3.31 -8.20 9.86
CA GLY A 45 -1.88 -7.94 9.83
C GLY A 45 -1.47 -6.77 8.93
N PHE A 46 -2.29 -6.39 7.97
CA PHE A 46 -2.03 -5.23 7.13
C PHE A 46 -2.37 -3.90 7.81
N CYS A 47 -3.16 -3.92 8.88
CA CYS A 47 -3.54 -2.70 9.61
C CYS A 47 -3.92 -1.56 8.67
N ASP A 48 -4.78 -1.86 7.68
CA ASP A 48 -5.16 -0.89 6.67
C ASP A 48 -5.93 0.27 7.29
N GLU A 49 -5.52 1.50 7.00
CA GLU A 49 -6.14 2.68 7.59
C GLU A 49 -6.12 3.88 6.65
N ALA A 50 -7.11 4.75 6.81
CA ALA A 50 -7.15 6.02 6.09
C ALA A 50 -6.15 6.99 6.72
N LEU A 51 -5.52 7.80 5.90
CA LEU A 51 -4.56 8.80 6.33
C LEU A 51 -5.19 10.18 6.41
N SER A 52 -4.55 11.07 7.15
CA SER A 52 -4.99 12.45 7.34
C SER A 52 -3.85 13.41 6.98
N GLY A 53 -4.10 14.72 7.16
CA GLY A 53 -3.10 15.75 6.87
C GLY A 53 -2.75 15.79 5.39
N GLU A 54 -1.47 15.83 5.09
CA GLU A 54 -0.98 15.89 3.72
C GLU A 54 -1.35 14.66 2.89
N TRP A 55 -1.59 13.53 3.53
CA TRP A 55 -1.97 12.29 2.88
C TRP A 55 -3.47 12.08 2.83
N ARG A 56 -4.25 13.10 3.08
CA ARG A 56 -5.71 12.99 3.02
C ARG A 56 -6.16 12.44 1.66
N GLY A 57 -7.04 11.45 1.70
CA GLY A 57 -7.48 10.75 0.50
C GLY A 57 -6.69 9.51 0.17
N TYR A 58 -5.58 9.30 0.88
CA TYR A 58 -4.77 8.09 0.76
C TYR A 58 -4.99 7.16 1.94
N ARG A 59 -4.54 5.93 1.78
CA ARG A 59 -4.58 4.91 2.82
C ARG A 59 -3.23 4.26 2.94
N SER A 60 -2.99 3.55 4.03
CA SER A 60 -1.77 2.76 4.15
C SER A 60 -2.09 1.35 4.64
N SER A 61 -1.26 0.41 4.21
CA SER A 61 -1.22 -0.95 4.75
C SER A 61 0.17 -1.21 5.29
N ARG A 62 0.24 -1.98 6.39
CA ARG A 62 1.51 -2.34 7.00
C ARG A 62 2.14 -3.52 6.26
N LEU A 63 3.42 -3.38 5.91
CA LEU A 63 4.19 -4.46 5.28
C LEU A 63 5.20 -5.08 6.25
N GLY A 64 5.43 -4.45 7.40
CA GLY A 64 6.34 -4.90 8.44
C GLY A 64 6.30 -3.91 9.57
N LEU A 65 7.19 -4.04 10.56
CA LEU A 65 7.14 -3.20 11.76
C LEU A 65 7.14 -1.71 11.42
N GLN A 66 7.99 -1.30 10.48
CA GLN A 66 8.14 0.11 10.12
C GLN A 66 7.79 0.38 8.67
N TRP A 67 7.54 -0.66 7.88
CA TRP A 67 7.30 -0.51 6.45
C TRP A 67 5.82 -0.43 6.15
N ARG A 68 5.46 0.52 5.27
CA ARG A 68 4.08 0.71 4.83
C ARG A 68 4.01 0.97 3.35
N VAL A 69 2.91 0.54 2.75
CA VAL A 69 2.55 0.93 1.40
C VAL A 69 1.47 2.00 1.49
N ILE A 70 1.68 3.12 0.81
CA ILE A 70 0.74 4.24 0.76
C ILE A 70 0.10 4.24 -0.61
N TYR A 71 -1.22 4.27 -0.65
CA TYR A 71 -1.97 4.14 -1.89
C TYR A 71 -3.28 4.91 -1.82
N ARG A 72 -3.89 5.10 -2.97
CA ARG A 72 -5.27 5.56 -3.03
C ARG A 72 -6.08 4.69 -3.97
N VAL A 73 -7.40 4.68 -3.77
CA VAL A 73 -8.32 3.87 -4.56
C VAL A 73 -9.09 4.78 -5.52
N VAL A 74 -9.07 4.44 -6.80
CA VAL A 74 -9.89 5.09 -7.82
C VAL A 74 -11.00 4.10 -8.15
N ALA A 75 -12.08 4.15 -7.36
CA ALA A 75 -13.12 3.12 -7.38
C ALA A 75 -13.79 2.96 -8.74
N GLY A 76 -14.08 4.05 -9.41
CA GLY A 76 -14.74 4.02 -10.72
C GLY A 76 -13.91 3.36 -11.80
N LYS A 77 -12.61 3.20 -11.58
CA LYS A 77 -11.68 2.56 -12.52
C LYS A 77 -11.19 1.20 -12.03
N LEU A 78 -11.63 0.76 -10.86
CA LEU A 78 -11.11 -0.45 -10.19
C LEU A 78 -9.59 -0.42 -10.14
N LEU A 79 -9.04 0.69 -9.64
CA LEU A 79 -7.61 0.98 -9.69
C LEU A 79 -7.07 1.37 -8.32
N PHE A 80 -5.94 0.75 -7.96
CA PHE A 80 -5.10 1.19 -6.84
C PHE A 80 -3.90 1.94 -7.41
N GLN A 81 -3.71 3.17 -6.97
CA GLN A 81 -2.51 3.93 -7.30
C GLN A 81 -1.59 3.92 -6.09
N VAL A 82 -0.46 3.22 -6.22
CA VAL A 82 0.53 3.12 -5.15
C VAL A 82 1.46 4.32 -5.24
N ALA A 83 1.47 5.12 -4.18
CA ALA A 83 2.26 6.34 -4.14
C ALA A 83 3.66 6.12 -3.57
N SER A 84 3.79 5.23 -2.59
CA SER A 84 5.06 5.06 -1.88
C SER A 84 5.11 3.77 -1.08
N ILE A 85 6.31 3.19 -0.99
CA ILE A 85 6.65 2.17 -0.01
C ILE A 85 7.72 2.79 0.87
N THR A 86 7.45 2.94 2.16
CA THR A 86 8.33 3.70 3.02
C THR A 86 8.44 3.09 4.42
N ALA A 87 9.60 3.29 5.03
CA ALA A 87 9.85 2.97 6.43
C ALA A 87 9.63 4.17 7.35
N HIS A 88 9.34 5.35 6.80
CA HIS A 88 9.16 6.55 7.60
C HIS A 88 7.80 6.58 8.27
N ASP A 89 7.76 7.16 9.47
CA ASP A 89 6.51 7.40 10.17
C ASP A 89 5.86 8.69 9.63
N TYR A 90 5.08 8.53 8.58
CA TYR A 90 4.42 9.65 7.90
C TYR A 90 3.26 10.24 8.72
N ARG A 91 2.92 9.63 9.85
CA ARG A 91 1.86 10.13 10.73
C ARG A 91 2.35 11.23 11.66
N ARG A 92 3.65 11.44 11.71
CA ARG A 92 4.27 12.51 12.48
C ARG A 92 4.80 13.56 11.53
N PRO A 93 4.41 14.83 11.75
CA PRO A 93 4.90 15.92 10.92
C PRO A 93 6.41 16.12 11.06
#